data_6468c4da19ac8051335786e36633dd00
#
_entry.id   6468c4da19ac8051335786e36633dd00
#
_cell.length_a   1.000
_cell.length_b   1.000
_cell.length_c   1.000
_cell.angle_alpha   90.00
_cell.angle_beta   90.00
_cell.angle_gamma   90.00
#
_symmetry.space_group_name_H-M   'P 1'
#
loop_
_entity.id
_entity.type
_entity.pdbx_description
1 polymer ?
#
loop_
_entity_poly.entity_id
_entity_poly.type
_entity_poly.pdbx_seq_one_letter_code
_entity_poly.pdbx_strand_id
1 'polypeptide(L)'
;AELDATITCIADGVLVLDSQDVVRIANPAALLLLGGPGSLAPPFSLNEDPAWLPLVKLAQRTFHQEQPITADADLLHPGQSPTGLHVRTWLTASRHESLNEPIERLCVMFLHDLRELEARLRTEKLAAMGRMSAAVAHEIRNPLAAIVQANALLEEDLHDPGQQRLAQMVRQNAERLARIAEEVLDIARVQHQISHAPASTLLLDDTVAQICAD
;
A
#
# COMPACT_ATOMS: atom_id res chain seq x y z
N ALA A 1 -15.47 -28.24 -2.92
CA ALA A 1 -15.45 -27.70 -4.30
C ALA A 1 -15.90 -26.23 -4.39
N GLU A 2 -17.07 -25.83 -3.85
CA GLU A 2 -17.52 -24.42 -3.94
C GLU A 2 -16.78 -23.47 -2.97
N LEU A 3 -16.49 -23.90 -1.75
CA LEU A 3 -15.70 -23.14 -0.78
C LEU A 3 -14.26 -22.91 -1.26
N ASP A 4 -13.64 -23.90 -1.89
CA ASP A 4 -12.28 -23.81 -2.42
C ASP A 4 -12.18 -22.75 -3.53
N ALA A 5 -13.18 -22.70 -4.42
CA ALA A 5 -13.23 -21.73 -5.50
C ALA A 5 -13.38 -20.28 -4.96
N THR A 6 -14.18 -20.10 -3.92
CA THR A 6 -14.41 -18.77 -3.33
C THR A 6 -13.17 -18.25 -2.60
N ILE A 7 -12.45 -19.10 -1.86
CA ILE A 7 -11.23 -18.72 -1.13
C ILE A 7 -10.07 -18.43 -2.11
N THR A 8 -10.03 -19.14 -3.23
CA THR A 8 -8.98 -18.95 -4.27
C THR A 8 -9.04 -17.58 -4.95
N CYS A 9 -10.23 -16.97 -5.05
CA CYS A 9 -10.42 -15.65 -5.68
C CYS A 9 -10.15 -14.47 -4.74
N ILE A 10 -9.88 -14.70 -3.45
CA ILE A 10 -9.57 -13.65 -2.49
C ILE A 10 -8.12 -13.20 -2.71
N ALA A 11 -7.92 -11.89 -2.92
CA ALA A 11 -6.59 -11.30 -3.10
C ALA A 11 -5.73 -11.37 -1.83
N ASP A 12 -6.38 -11.40 -0.67
CA ASP A 12 -5.72 -11.51 0.62
C ASP A 12 -5.34 -12.95 0.94
N GLY A 13 -4.24 -13.13 1.66
CA GLY A 13 -3.85 -14.45 2.15
C GLY A 13 -4.84 -14.97 3.19
N VAL A 14 -5.30 -16.21 3.02
CA VAL A 14 -6.20 -16.87 3.96
C VAL A 14 -5.58 -18.19 4.41
N LEU A 15 -5.42 -18.37 5.73
CA LEU A 15 -5.01 -19.60 6.37
C LEU A 15 -6.08 -20.07 7.33
N VAL A 16 -6.32 -21.37 7.37
CA VAL A 16 -7.13 -22.02 8.39
C VAL A 16 -6.28 -23.08 9.08
N LEU A 17 -6.08 -22.94 10.38
CA LEU A 17 -5.23 -23.80 11.18
C LEU A 17 -5.97 -24.38 12.39
N ASP A 18 -5.51 -25.53 12.83
CA ASP A 18 -5.99 -26.18 14.04
C ASP A 18 -5.20 -25.72 15.28
N SER A 19 -5.58 -26.25 16.45
CA SER A 19 -4.94 -25.93 17.73
C SER A 19 -3.49 -26.44 17.88
N GLN A 20 -3.01 -27.22 16.91
CA GLN A 20 -1.62 -27.73 16.86
C GLN A 20 -0.77 -26.97 15.84
N ASP A 21 -1.20 -25.80 15.40
CA ASP A 21 -0.55 -24.94 14.41
C ASP A 21 -0.40 -25.61 13.03
N VAL A 22 -1.24 -26.61 12.72
CA VAL A 22 -1.29 -27.24 11.41
C VAL A 22 -2.25 -26.48 10.50
N VAL A 23 -1.75 -25.97 9.38
CA VAL A 23 -2.56 -25.33 8.34
C VAL A 23 -3.33 -26.39 7.57
N ARG A 24 -4.65 -26.32 7.65
CA ARG A 24 -5.58 -27.22 6.97
C ARG A 24 -5.99 -26.69 5.60
N ILE A 25 -6.12 -25.38 5.48
CA ILE A 25 -6.50 -24.69 4.25
C ILE A 25 -5.60 -23.46 4.10
N ALA A 26 -5.12 -23.25 2.89
CA ALA A 26 -4.40 -22.04 2.49
C ALA A 26 -4.79 -21.68 1.07
N ASN A 27 -5.04 -20.39 0.79
CA ASN A 27 -5.23 -19.93 -0.57
C ASN A 27 -3.88 -19.61 -1.25
N PRO A 28 -3.83 -19.48 -2.57
CA PRO A 28 -2.58 -19.16 -3.28
C PRO A 28 -1.89 -17.89 -2.80
N ALA A 29 -2.67 -16.85 -2.42
CA ALA A 29 -2.12 -15.61 -1.91
C ALA A 29 -1.38 -15.82 -0.57
N ALA A 30 -1.93 -16.61 0.35
CA ALA A 30 -1.26 -16.96 1.60
C ALA A 30 0.05 -17.71 1.37
N LEU A 31 0.04 -18.68 0.45
CA LEU A 31 1.24 -19.46 0.12
C LEU A 31 2.36 -18.58 -0.45
N LEU A 32 2.02 -17.58 -1.27
CA LEU A 32 2.96 -16.58 -1.78
C LEU A 32 3.56 -15.73 -0.65
N LEU A 33 2.75 -15.27 0.29
CA LEU A 33 3.18 -14.46 1.43
C LEU A 33 4.07 -15.25 2.40
N LEU A 34 3.84 -16.56 2.54
CA LEU A 34 4.64 -17.45 3.38
C LEU A 34 6.00 -17.81 2.78
N GLY A 35 6.29 -17.47 1.53
CA GLY A 35 7.64 -17.61 0.98
C GLY A 35 7.81 -18.64 -0.13
N GLY A 36 6.75 -19.03 -0.83
CA GLY A 36 6.98 -19.77 -2.06
C GLY A 36 5.81 -20.54 -2.65
N PRO A 37 5.56 -20.34 -3.95
CA PRO A 37 4.47 -21.01 -4.67
C PRO A 37 4.77 -22.46 -5.04
N GLY A 38 5.95 -22.97 -4.74
CA GLY A 38 6.40 -24.22 -5.38
C GLY A 38 6.36 -25.50 -4.55
N SER A 39 6.29 -25.42 -3.23
CA SER A 39 6.44 -26.60 -2.37
C SER A 39 5.45 -26.72 -1.21
N LEU A 40 4.69 -25.68 -0.91
CA LEU A 40 3.75 -25.69 0.22
C LEU A 40 2.36 -26.08 -0.28
N ALA A 41 1.87 -27.21 0.19
CA ALA A 41 0.48 -27.63 0.01
C ALA A 41 -0.09 -28.08 1.33
N PRO A 42 -1.28 -27.59 1.76
CA PRO A 42 -1.92 -28.08 2.97
C PRO A 42 -2.20 -29.60 2.90
N PRO A 43 -2.05 -30.33 4.02
CA PRO A 43 -1.69 -29.84 5.35
C PRO A 43 -0.17 -29.69 5.60
N PHE A 44 0.24 -28.61 6.29
CA PHE A 44 1.62 -28.39 6.77
C PHE A 44 1.62 -27.67 8.12
N SER A 45 2.69 -27.76 8.89
CA SER A 45 2.79 -27.08 10.20
C SER A 45 3.49 -25.74 10.07
N LEU A 46 2.94 -24.69 10.70
CA LEU A 46 3.62 -23.39 10.82
C LEU A 46 4.89 -23.45 11.69
N ASN A 47 5.11 -24.54 12.43
CA ASN A 47 6.32 -24.72 13.21
C ASN A 47 7.49 -25.25 12.37
N GLU A 48 7.31 -25.57 11.09
CA GLU A 48 8.37 -26.08 10.21
C GLU A 48 9.37 -25.00 9.80
N ASP A 49 8.94 -23.71 9.74
CA ASP A 49 9.82 -22.60 9.39
C ASP A 49 9.85 -21.58 10.54
N PRO A 50 11.05 -21.27 11.09
CA PRO A 50 11.20 -20.22 12.10
C PRO A 50 10.71 -18.84 11.66
N ALA A 51 10.67 -18.55 10.36
CA ALA A 51 10.15 -17.29 9.83
C ALA A 51 8.66 -17.10 10.14
N TRP A 52 7.89 -18.19 10.31
CA TRP A 52 6.45 -18.15 10.59
C TRP A 52 6.10 -18.09 12.09
N LEU A 53 7.12 -18.07 12.96
CA LEU A 53 6.91 -17.99 14.40
C LEU A 53 6.00 -16.83 14.87
N PRO A 54 6.04 -15.62 14.26
CA PRO A 54 5.08 -14.57 14.59
C PRO A 54 3.62 -14.97 14.36
N LEU A 55 3.33 -15.73 13.29
CA LEU A 55 1.99 -16.22 12.98
C LEU A 55 1.53 -17.30 13.98
N VAL A 56 2.43 -18.21 14.34
CA VAL A 56 2.18 -19.23 15.40
C VAL A 56 1.78 -18.55 16.71
N LYS A 57 2.52 -17.53 17.14
CA LYS A 57 2.21 -16.78 18.37
C LYS A 57 0.83 -16.11 18.31
N LEU A 58 0.45 -15.57 17.16
CA LEU A 58 -0.87 -14.95 16.97
C LEU A 58 -1.98 -16.00 17.02
N ALA A 59 -1.80 -17.14 16.35
CA ALA A 59 -2.76 -18.24 16.40
C ALA A 59 -2.98 -18.74 17.84
N GLN A 60 -1.91 -19.05 18.57
CA GLN A 60 -1.96 -19.52 19.95
C GLN A 60 -2.61 -18.50 20.89
N ARG A 61 -2.33 -17.21 20.71
CA ARG A 61 -3.02 -16.15 21.47
C ARG A 61 -4.51 -16.12 21.17
N THR A 62 -4.90 -16.30 19.90
CA THR A 62 -6.32 -16.33 19.49
C THR A 62 -7.03 -17.52 20.11
N PHE A 63 -6.41 -18.71 20.12
CA PHE A 63 -6.96 -19.89 20.81
C PHE A 63 -7.10 -19.69 22.33
N HIS A 64 -6.15 -18.99 22.93
CA HIS A 64 -6.13 -18.77 24.39
C HIS A 64 -7.12 -17.70 24.84
N GLN A 65 -7.23 -16.61 24.09
CA GLN A 65 -8.07 -15.46 24.45
C GLN A 65 -9.51 -15.60 23.94
N GLU A 66 -9.76 -16.52 23.02
CA GLU A 66 -11.05 -16.72 22.35
C GLU A 66 -11.65 -15.45 21.72
N GLN A 67 -10.80 -14.48 21.37
CA GLN A 67 -11.19 -13.21 20.80
C GLN A 67 -10.44 -12.96 19.49
N PRO A 68 -11.04 -12.21 18.56
CA PRO A 68 -10.35 -11.76 17.36
C PRO A 68 -9.14 -10.94 17.73
N ILE A 69 -7.99 -11.21 17.08
CA ILE A 69 -6.75 -10.47 17.26
C ILE A 69 -6.39 -9.82 15.93
N THR A 70 -5.98 -8.56 16.00
CA THR A 70 -5.40 -7.84 14.87
C THR A 70 -4.02 -7.36 15.28
N ALA A 71 -2.98 -7.70 14.52
CA ALA A 71 -1.61 -7.31 14.81
C ALA A 71 -0.76 -7.33 13.53
N ASP A 72 0.32 -6.58 13.54
CA ASP A 72 1.32 -6.64 12.49
C ASP A 72 2.38 -7.69 12.84
N ALA A 73 2.88 -8.39 11.84
CA ALA A 73 3.85 -9.45 11.96
C ALA A 73 4.88 -9.37 10.82
N ASP A 74 6.17 -9.47 11.17
CA ASP A 74 7.25 -9.50 10.20
C ASP A 74 7.73 -10.94 9.99
N LEU A 75 7.68 -11.41 8.75
CA LEU A 75 8.26 -12.69 8.35
C LEU A 75 9.70 -12.47 7.89
N LEU A 76 10.64 -13.14 8.55
CA LEU A 76 12.08 -13.01 8.32
C LEU A 76 12.60 -14.28 7.66
N HIS A 77 12.68 -14.31 6.33
CA HIS A 77 13.33 -15.42 5.62
C HIS A 77 14.82 -15.14 5.43
N PRO A 78 15.67 -16.15 5.58
CA PRO A 78 17.11 -16.01 5.38
C PRO A 78 17.44 -15.47 4.00
N GLY A 79 18.17 -14.35 3.92
CA GLY A 79 18.60 -13.74 2.67
C GLY A 79 17.54 -12.91 1.93
N GLN A 80 16.38 -12.68 2.52
CA GLN A 80 15.33 -11.82 1.97
C GLN A 80 15.05 -10.63 2.89
N SER A 81 14.49 -9.57 2.32
CA SER A 81 13.98 -8.45 3.13
C SER A 81 12.75 -8.89 3.92
N PRO A 82 12.56 -8.37 5.14
CA PRO A 82 11.39 -8.67 5.96
C PRO A 82 10.10 -8.43 5.19
N THR A 83 9.15 -9.37 5.26
CA THR A 83 7.81 -9.19 4.72
C THR A 83 6.89 -8.80 5.87
N GLY A 84 6.49 -7.52 5.91
CA GLY A 84 5.53 -7.01 6.88
C GLY A 84 4.11 -7.42 6.50
N LEU A 85 3.40 -8.06 7.41
CA LEU A 85 2.03 -8.50 7.24
C LEU A 85 1.11 -7.87 8.29
N HIS A 86 -0.04 -7.40 7.84
CA HIS A 86 -1.15 -7.10 8.73
C HIS A 86 -2.01 -8.34 8.87
N VAL A 87 -2.10 -8.88 10.09
CA VAL A 87 -2.71 -10.17 10.37
C VAL A 87 -3.97 -9.98 11.21
N ARG A 88 -5.07 -10.58 10.76
CA ARG A 88 -6.32 -10.63 11.52
C ARG A 88 -6.71 -12.09 11.74
N THR A 89 -7.01 -12.44 12.99
CA THR A 89 -7.34 -13.81 13.37
C THR A 89 -8.66 -13.87 14.11
N TRP A 90 -9.38 -14.98 13.96
CA TRP A 90 -10.54 -15.30 14.79
C TRP A 90 -10.76 -16.80 14.84
N LEU A 91 -11.52 -17.26 15.83
CA LEU A 91 -11.89 -18.65 15.96
C LEU A 91 -13.20 -18.95 15.25
N THR A 92 -13.23 -20.11 14.63
CA THR A 92 -14.45 -20.74 14.11
C THR A 92 -14.52 -22.18 14.62
N ALA A 93 -15.69 -22.76 14.56
CA ALA A 93 -15.90 -24.16 14.92
C ALA A 93 -16.25 -24.93 13.65
N SER A 94 -15.50 -26.00 13.37
CA SER A 94 -15.89 -26.94 12.33
C SER A 94 -16.91 -27.91 12.94
N ARG A 95 -18.11 -28.00 12.33
CA ARG A 95 -19.07 -29.06 12.63
C ARG A 95 -18.86 -30.14 11.56
N HIS A 96 -18.33 -31.28 11.98
CA HIS A 96 -18.48 -32.48 11.18
C HIS A 96 -19.95 -32.95 11.22
N GLU A 97 -20.47 -33.41 10.09
CA GLU A 97 -21.86 -33.91 9.97
C GLU A 97 -22.12 -35.15 10.83
N SER A 98 -21.08 -35.75 11.41
CA SER A 98 -21.18 -36.91 12.30
C SER A 98 -21.43 -36.46 13.74
N LEU A 99 -22.57 -36.86 14.29
CA LEU A 99 -23.04 -36.54 15.65
C LEU A 99 -22.10 -36.97 16.80
N ASN A 100 -20.97 -37.63 16.52
CA ASN A 100 -20.07 -38.21 17.52
C ASN A 100 -18.62 -37.70 17.48
N GLU A 101 -18.28 -36.75 16.60
CA GLU A 101 -16.94 -36.21 16.60
C GLU A 101 -16.86 -34.89 17.42
N PRO A 102 -15.76 -34.68 18.16
CA PRO A 102 -15.58 -33.46 18.92
C PRO A 102 -15.54 -32.25 17.97
N ILE A 103 -16.19 -31.16 18.38
CA ILE A 103 -16.16 -29.89 17.64
C ILE A 103 -14.71 -29.43 17.56
N GLU A 104 -14.13 -29.45 16.36
CA GLU A 104 -12.78 -28.98 16.15
C GLU A 104 -12.80 -27.45 16.06
N ARG A 105 -11.96 -26.82 16.90
CA ARG A 105 -11.79 -25.37 16.89
C ARG A 105 -10.71 -25.01 15.88
N LEU A 106 -11.02 -24.12 14.96
CA LEU A 106 -10.13 -23.68 13.93
C LEU A 106 -9.85 -22.17 14.06
N CYS A 107 -8.63 -21.76 13.82
CA CYS A 107 -8.26 -20.36 13.70
C CYS A 107 -8.23 -19.98 12.22
N VAL A 108 -9.02 -19.00 11.85
CA VAL A 108 -8.95 -18.37 10.53
C VAL A 108 -8.06 -17.15 10.63
N MET A 109 -7.06 -17.05 9.75
CA MET A 109 -6.09 -15.97 9.70
C MET A 109 -6.11 -15.32 8.32
N PHE A 110 -6.29 -14.00 8.29
CA PHE A 110 -6.16 -13.19 7.09
C PHE A 110 -4.84 -12.46 7.10
N LEU A 111 -4.13 -12.52 5.99
CA LEU A 111 -2.81 -11.93 5.80
C LEU A 111 -2.88 -10.86 4.71
N HIS A 112 -2.51 -9.63 5.03
CA HIS A 112 -2.40 -8.54 4.08
C HIS A 112 -0.94 -8.09 4.01
N ASP A 113 -0.39 -7.93 2.81
CA ASP A 113 0.94 -7.34 2.66
C ASP A 113 0.88 -5.84 2.99
N LEU A 114 1.62 -5.42 4.02
CA LEU A 114 1.71 -4.02 4.44
C LEU A 114 2.25 -3.11 3.34
N ARG A 115 3.16 -3.60 2.50
CA ARG A 115 3.71 -2.83 1.38
C ARG A 115 2.64 -2.54 0.33
N GLU A 116 1.79 -3.51 0.03
CA GLU A 116 0.69 -3.32 -0.93
C GLU A 116 -0.36 -2.36 -0.35
N LEU A 117 -0.67 -2.47 0.93
CA LEU A 117 -1.59 -1.57 1.62
C LEU A 117 -1.05 -0.13 1.64
N GLU A 118 0.23 0.06 1.98
CA GLU A 118 0.88 1.37 1.95
C GLU A 118 0.92 1.97 0.54
N ALA A 119 1.22 1.15 -0.48
CA ALA A 119 1.22 1.58 -1.87
C ALA A 119 -0.18 2.02 -2.33
N ARG A 120 -1.23 1.28 -1.97
CA ARG A 120 -2.63 1.65 -2.25
C ARG A 120 -3.02 2.96 -1.56
N LEU A 121 -2.75 3.09 -0.26
CA LEU A 121 -3.03 4.32 0.49
C LEU A 121 -2.28 5.53 -0.07
N ARG A 122 -1.03 5.33 -0.49
CA ARG A 122 -0.24 6.38 -1.14
C ARG A 122 -0.86 6.80 -2.48
N THR A 123 -1.30 5.83 -3.28
CA THR A 123 -1.96 6.08 -4.56
C THR A 123 -3.31 6.77 -4.38
N GLU A 124 -4.12 6.34 -3.42
CA GLU A 124 -5.40 6.98 -3.10
C GLU A 124 -5.22 8.41 -2.59
N LYS A 125 -4.23 8.64 -1.73
CA LYS A 125 -3.89 9.98 -1.23
C LYS A 125 -3.44 10.90 -2.35
N LEU A 126 -2.61 10.40 -3.26
CA LEU A 126 -2.16 11.16 -4.44
C LEU A 126 -3.31 11.40 -5.43
N ALA A 127 -4.20 10.43 -5.62
CA ALA A 127 -5.39 10.60 -6.44
C ALA A 127 -6.36 11.63 -5.85
N ALA A 128 -6.55 11.65 -4.53
CA ALA A 128 -7.32 12.68 -3.85
C ALA A 128 -6.69 14.07 -4.02
N MET A 129 -5.37 14.18 -3.90
CA MET A 129 -4.64 15.42 -4.19
C MET A 129 -4.76 15.82 -5.67
N GLY A 130 -4.72 14.87 -6.59
CA GLY A 130 -4.88 15.11 -8.04
C GLY A 130 -6.22 15.73 -8.41
N ARG A 131 -7.31 15.28 -7.80
CA ARG A 131 -8.66 15.86 -8.02
C ARG A 131 -8.79 17.29 -7.49
N MET A 132 -8.07 17.63 -6.43
CA MET A 132 -8.06 18.97 -5.83
C MET A 132 -6.97 19.88 -6.44
N SER A 133 -6.06 19.33 -7.26
CA SER A 133 -4.85 20.03 -7.73
C SER A 133 -5.12 21.35 -8.44
N ALA A 134 -6.18 21.43 -9.25
CA ALA A 134 -6.47 22.66 -10.00
C ALA A 134 -6.89 23.79 -9.08
N ALA A 135 -7.77 23.51 -8.10
CA ALA A 135 -8.23 24.49 -7.13
C ALA A 135 -7.08 24.92 -6.18
N VAL A 136 -6.35 23.94 -5.65
CA VAL A 136 -5.20 24.18 -4.77
C VAL A 136 -4.09 24.95 -5.50
N ALA A 137 -3.83 24.64 -6.78
CA ALA A 137 -2.86 25.40 -7.59
C ALA A 137 -3.24 26.87 -7.67
N HIS A 138 -4.52 27.16 -7.96
CA HIS A 138 -5.02 28.53 -8.00
C HIS A 138 -4.94 29.23 -6.64
N GLU A 139 -5.30 28.54 -5.57
CA GLU A 139 -5.25 29.08 -4.21
C GLU A 139 -3.84 29.34 -3.71
N ILE A 140 -2.83 28.58 -4.15
CA ILE A 140 -1.42 28.84 -3.82
C ILE A 140 -0.84 29.93 -4.73
N ARG A 141 -1.16 29.93 -6.02
CA ARG A 141 -0.64 30.91 -6.99
C ARG A 141 -1.09 32.33 -6.63
N ASN A 142 -2.33 32.49 -6.19
CA ASN A 142 -2.91 33.81 -5.87
C ASN A 142 -2.11 34.58 -4.79
N PRO A 143 -1.84 34.05 -3.57
CA PRO A 143 -1.06 34.77 -2.59
C PRO A 143 0.41 34.96 -3.01
N LEU A 144 1.00 34.00 -3.74
CA LEU A 144 2.37 34.17 -4.25
C LEU A 144 2.45 35.29 -5.29
N ALA A 145 1.48 35.38 -6.20
CA ALA A 145 1.41 36.46 -7.18
C ALA A 145 1.24 37.83 -6.48
N ALA A 146 0.40 37.90 -5.43
CA ALA A 146 0.24 39.12 -4.65
C ALA A 146 1.54 39.53 -3.93
N ILE A 147 2.30 38.56 -3.40
CA ILE A 147 3.62 38.81 -2.79
C ILE A 147 4.61 39.37 -3.83
N VAL A 148 4.69 38.75 -5.00
CA VAL A 148 5.59 39.20 -6.08
C VAL A 148 5.21 40.61 -6.52
N GLN A 149 3.92 40.91 -6.68
CA GLN A 149 3.41 42.21 -7.11
C GLN A 149 3.66 43.30 -6.05
N ALA A 150 3.38 43.02 -4.77
CA ALA A 150 3.66 43.95 -3.69
C ALA A 150 5.17 44.21 -3.54
N ASN A 151 5.99 43.20 -3.69
CA ASN A 151 7.44 43.33 -3.64
C ASN A 151 8.00 44.14 -4.83
N ALA A 152 7.44 44.00 -6.04
CA ALA A 152 7.83 44.79 -7.18
C ALA A 152 7.54 46.28 -6.97
N LEU A 153 6.37 46.62 -6.40
CA LEU A 153 6.05 48.00 -6.07
C LEU A 153 7.00 48.58 -5.00
N LEU A 154 7.37 47.78 -4.01
CA LEU A 154 8.36 48.16 -3.02
C LEU A 154 9.74 48.40 -3.64
N GLU A 155 10.16 47.59 -4.59
CA GLU A 155 11.45 47.74 -5.28
C GLU A 155 11.57 49.08 -6.01
N GLU A 156 10.47 49.67 -6.53
CA GLU A 156 10.46 50.97 -7.21
C GLU A 156 10.86 52.13 -6.28
N ASP A 157 10.50 52.07 -5.02
CA ASP A 157 10.74 53.10 -4.02
C ASP A 157 12.02 52.90 -3.21
N LEU A 158 12.67 51.75 -3.30
CA LEU A 158 13.85 51.43 -2.52
C LEU A 158 15.13 52.01 -3.19
N HIS A 159 15.83 52.84 -2.43
CA HIS A 159 17.07 53.47 -2.86
C HIS A 159 18.30 52.88 -2.16
N ASP A 160 18.12 52.20 -1.02
CA ASP A 160 19.22 51.58 -0.30
C ASP A 160 19.58 50.22 -0.91
N PRO A 161 20.88 50.01 -1.28
CA PRO A 161 21.31 48.76 -1.92
C PRO A 161 21.06 47.50 -1.05
N GLY A 162 21.08 47.63 0.28
CA GLY A 162 20.80 46.54 1.19
C GLY A 162 19.33 46.13 1.14
N GLN A 163 18.42 47.10 1.11
CA GLN A 163 16.97 46.87 1.01
C GLN A 163 16.59 46.31 -0.38
N GLN A 164 17.17 46.83 -1.45
CA GLN A 164 16.98 46.29 -2.80
C GLN A 164 17.37 44.81 -2.90
N ARG A 165 18.47 44.44 -2.25
CA ARG A 165 18.91 43.03 -2.20
C ARG A 165 17.95 42.13 -1.47
N LEU A 166 17.36 42.61 -0.34
CA LEU A 166 16.33 41.86 0.40
C LEU A 166 15.05 41.70 -0.43
N ALA A 167 14.59 42.75 -1.10
CA ALA A 167 13.42 42.69 -1.96
C ALA A 167 13.63 41.68 -3.11
N GLN A 168 14.80 41.70 -3.74
CA GLN A 168 15.15 40.73 -4.76
C GLN A 168 15.16 39.28 -4.25
N MET A 169 15.64 39.05 -3.02
CA MET A 169 15.58 37.73 -2.37
C MET A 169 14.14 37.28 -2.13
N VAL A 170 13.25 38.15 -1.69
CA VAL A 170 11.82 37.86 -1.51
C VAL A 170 11.19 37.45 -2.83
N ARG A 171 11.40 38.21 -3.90
CA ARG A 171 10.90 37.90 -5.23
C ARG A 171 11.36 36.52 -5.72
N GLN A 172 12.66 36.26 -5.66
CA GLN A 172 13.24 34.99 -6.10
C GLN A 172 12.67 33.78 -5.32
N ASN A 173 12.46 33.94 -4.02
CA ASN A 173 11.87 32.87 -3.20
C ASN A 173 10.40 32.65 -3.51
N ALA A 174 9.61 33.71 -3.72
CA ALA A 174 8.20 33.59 -4.09
C ALA A 174 8.03 32.91 -5.45
N GLU A 175 8.83 33.27 -6.45
CA GLU A 175 8.86 32.64 -7.77
C GLU A 175 9.29 31.17 -7.70
N ARG A 176 10.27 30.86 -6.83
CA ARG A 176 10.71 29.47 -6.59
C ARG A 176 9.60 28.63 -5.96
N LEU A 177 8.90 29.18 -4.96
CA LEU A 177 7.77 28.49 -4.33
C LEU A 177 6.63 28.24 -5.32
N ALA A 178 6.32 29.18 -6.21
CA ALA A 178 5.32 29.01 -7.24
C ALA A 178 5.66 27.83 -8.16
N ARG A 179 6.92 27.72 -8.62
CA ARG A 179 7.38 26.61 -9.45
C ARG A 179 7.30 25.27 -8.73
N ILE A 180 7.78 25.19 -7.49
CA ILE A 180 7.69 23.95 -6.70
C ILE A 180 6.24 23.50 -6.52
N ALA A 181 5.33 24.44 -6.26
CA ALA A 181 3.91 24.14 -6.14
C ALA A 181 3.34 23.57 -7.44
N GLU A 182 3.69 24.14 -8.59
CA GLU A 182 3.28 23.65 -9.92
C GLU A 182 3.82 22.24 -10.19
N GLU A 183 5.11 21.99 -9.96
CA GLU A 183 5.74 20.69 -10.16
C GLU A 183 5.07 19.59 -9.30
N VAL A 184 4.79 19.87 -8.03
CA VAL A 184 4.11 18.92 -7.14
C VAL A 184 2.69 18.61 -7.62
N LEU A 185 1.97 19.62 -8.11
CA LEU A 185 0.61 19.46 -8.59
C LEU A 185 0.56 18.73 -9.94
N ASP A 186 1.54 18.95 -10.81
CA ASP A 186 1.66 18.22 -12.09
C ASP A 186 2.00 16.75 -11.86
N ILE A 187 2.88 16.42 -10.93
CA ILE A 187 3.14 15.03 -10.51
C ILE A 187 1.86 14.36 -10.02
N ALA A 188 1.07 15.04 -9.19
CA ALA A 188 -0.18 14.52 -8.69
C ALA A 188 -1.22 14.30 -9.80
N ARG A 189 -1.27 15.16 -10.82
CA ARG A 189 -2.13 15.01 -12.02
C ARG A 189 -1.74 13.82 -12.88
N VAL A 190 -0.45 13.67 -13.18
CA VAL A 190 0.06 12.57 -14.00
C VAL A 190 -0.22 11.23 -13.32
N GLN A 191 0.02 11.13 -12.02
CA GLN A 191 -0.28 9.90 -11.27
C GLN A 191 -1.77 9.56 -11.25
N HIS A 192 -2.64 10.57 -11.15
CA HIS A 192 -4.09 10.36 -11.26
C HIS A 192 -4.49 9.83 -12.65
N GLN A 193 -3.92 10.37 -13.71
CA GLN A 193 -4.18 9.93 -15.09
C GLN A 193 -3.73 8.49 -15.31
N ILE A 194 -2.54 8.12 -14.84
CA ILE A 194 -2.00 6.75 -14.94
C ILE A 194 -2.89 5.75 -14.20
N SER A 195 -3.37 6.10 -13.00
CA SER A 195 -4.22 5.21 -12.19
C SER A 195 -5.61 4.97 -12.79
N HIS A 196 -6.08 5.83 -13.69
CA HIS A 196 -7.41 5.75 -14.31
C HIS A 196 -7.34 5.44 -15.81
N ALA A 197 -6.14 5.31 -16.37
CA ALA A 197 -5.98 4.92 -17.76
C ALA A 197 -6.40 3.45 -17.94
N PRO A 198 -7.26 3.13 -18.91
CA PRO A 198 -7.56 1.74 -19.20
C PRO A 198 -6.29 1.03 -19.66
N ALA A 199 -6.01 -0.12 -19.07
CA ALA A 199 -4.89 -0.96 -19.50
C ALA A 199 -5.14 -1.40 -20.95
N SER A 200 -4.27 -0.98 -21.88
CA SER A 200 -4.29 -1.45 -23.27
C SER A 200 -3.03 -2.26 -23.54
N THR A 201 -3.20 -3.38 -24.26
CA THR A 201 -2.07 -4.17 -24.73
C THR A 201 -1.44 -3.47 -25.92
N LEU A 202 -0.19 -3.03 -25.78
CA LEU A 202 0.58 -2.43 -26.86
C LEU A 202 1.56 -3.47 -27.42
N LEU A 203 1.63 -3.58 -28.75
CA LEU A 203 2.70 -4.29 -29.41
C LEU A 203 3.95 -3.41 -29.39
N LEU A 204 4.95 -3.84 -28.63
CA LEU A 204 6.13 -3.03 -28.31
C LEU A 204 6.89 -2.64 -29.58
N ASP A 205 7.01 -3.56 -30.54
CA ASP A 205 7.74 -3.37 -31.80
C ASP A 205 7.11 -2.26 -32.66
N ASP A 206 5.79 -2.23 -32.78
CA ASP A 206 5.08 -1.21 -33.56
C ASP A 206 5.17 0.17 -32.89
N THR A 207 5.10 0.22 -31.56
CA THR A 207 5.18 1.46 -30.80
C THR A 207 6.58 2.08 -30.86
N VAL A 208 7.63 1.24 -30.73
CA VAL A 208 9.03 1.70 -30.84
C VAL A 208 9.34 2.17 -32.25
N ALA A 209 8.88 1.46 -33.29
CA ALA A 209 9.07 1.85 -34.68
C ALA A 209 8.42 3.22 -34.98
N GLN A 210 7.26 3.50 -34.38
CA GLN A 210 6.55 4.75 -34.57
C GLN A 210 7.23 5.94 -33.88
N ILE A 211 7.77 5.75 -32.66
CA ILE A 211 8.53 6.78 -31.92
C ILE A 211 9.89 7.09 -32.57
N CYS A 212 10.51 6.11 -33.22
CA CYS A 212 11.78 6.31 -33.91
C CYS A 212 11.64 6.91 -35.34
N ALA A 213 10.41 7.01 -35.85
CA ALA A 213 10.12 7.57 -37.18
C ALA A 213 9.73 9.06 -37.15
N ASP A 214 9.43 9.64 -35.98
CA ASP A 214 9.21 11.07 -35.67
C ASP A 214 10.52 11.72 -35.14
#